data_2e9457f52027e3d28fd0317d96d2fac7
#
_entry.id   2e9457f52027e3d28fd0317d96d2fac7
#
_cell.length_a   1.000
_cell.length_b   1.000
_cell.length_c   1.000
_cell.angle_alpha   90.00
_cell.angle_beta   90.00
_cell.angle_gamma   90.00
#
_symmetry.space_group_name_H-M   'P 1'
#
loop_
_entity.id
_entity.type
_entity.pdbx_description
1 polymer ?
#
loop_
_entity_poly.entity_id
_entity_poly.type
_entity_poly.pdbx_seq_one_letter_code
_entity_poly.pdbx_strand_id
1 'polypeptide(L)' 'MIRVYLLDDHEVVRRGLAALLESAGDIEVVGESGSAQEATRRIPALRPDVAILDARLPDGSGIDVCRD' A
#
# COMPACT_ATOMS: atom_id res chain seq x y z
N MET A 1 13.71 -4.13 9.87
CA MET A 1 12.30 -4.41 9.55
C MET A 1 11.95 -3.79 8.22
N ILE A 2 11.27 -4.53 7.37
CA ILE A 2 10.86 -4.02 6.06
C ILE A 2 9.58 -3.20 6.20
N ARG A 3 9.61 -1.97 5.75
CA ARG A 3 8.46 -1.05 5.83
C ARG A 3 7.67 -1.14 4.53
N VAL A 4 6.38 -1.48 4.64
CA VAL A 4 5.51 -1.75 3.49
C VAL A 4 4.32 -0.80 3.49
N TYR A 5 3.98 -0.30 2.30
CA TYR A 5 2.74 0.45 2.07
C TYR A 5 1.81 -0.39 1.19
N LEU A 6 0.53 -0.47 1.56
CA LEU A 6 -0.48 -1.24 0.82
C LEU A 6 -1.49 -0.31 0.14
N LEU A 7 -1.72 -0.54 -1.14
CA LEU A 7 -2.74 0.19 -1.90
C LEU A 7 -3.66 -0.82 -2.58
N ASP A 8 -4.89 -0.93 -2.08
CA ASP A 8 -5.90 -1.84 -2.59
C ASP A 8 -7.27 -1.28 -2.19
N ASP A 9 -8.23 -1.23 -3.13
CA ASP A 9 -9.55 -0.71 -2.87
C ASP A 9 -10.48 -1.72 -2.16
N HIS A 10 -10.03 -2.95 -1.98
CA HIS A 10 -10.78 -3.99 -1.27
C HIS A 10 -10.37 -4.01 0.20
N GLU A 11 -11.12 -3.33 1.05
CA GLU A 11 -10.76 -3.15 2.45
C GLU A 11 -10.50 -4.47 3.18
N VAL A 12 -11.36 -5.46 2.99
CA VAL A 12 -11.21 -6.76 3.68
C VAL A 12 -9.93 -7.47 3.23
N VAL A 13 -9.67 -7.47 1.92
CA VAL A 13 -8.47 -8.08 1.36
C VAL A 13 -7.22 -7.34 1.85
N ARG A 14 -7.26 -6.02 1.83
CA ARG A 14 -6.12 -5.19 2.28
C ARG A 14 -5.78 -5.44 3.74
N ARG A 15 -6.80 -5.51 4.61
CA ARG A 15 -6.58 -5.75 6.03
C ARG A 15 -6.07 -7.17 6.30
N GLY A 16 -6.60 -8.14 5.56
CA GLY A 16 -6.11 -9.51 5.67
C GLY A 16 -4.66 -9.64 5.24
N LEU A 17 -4.30 -8.96 4.15
CA LEU A 17 -2.92 -8.95 3.66
C LEU A 17 -1.98 -8.27 4.66
N ALA A 18 -2.41 -7.14 5.24
CA ALA A 18 -1.62 -6.44 6.25
C ALA A 18 -1.34 -7.33 7.46
N ALA A 19 -2.36 -8.03 7.96
CA ALA A 19 -2.19 -8.95 9.08
C ALA A 19 -1.24 -10.09 8.74
N LEU A 20 -1.37 -10.64 7.53
CA LEU A 20 -0.50 -11.73 7.07
C LEU A 20 0.96 -11.28 6.98
N LEU A 21 1.21 -10.10 6.42
CA LEU A 21 2.56 -9.57 6.30
C LEU A 21 3.19 -9.30 7.66
N GLU A 22 2.43 -8.71 8.57
CA GLU A 22 2.94 -8.40 9.90
C GLU A 22 3.18 -9.65 10.74
N SER A 23 2.49 -10.74 10.45
CA SER A 23 2.70 -12.00 11.15
C SER A 23 4.08 -12.61 10.86
N ALA A 24 4.75 -12.16 9.80
CA ALA A 24 6.10 -12.62 9.48
C ALA A 24 7.15 -12.15 10.49
N GLY A 25 6.87 -11.08 11.25
CA GLY A 25 7.73 -10.61 12.33
C GLY A 25 8.82 -9.63 11.93
N ASP A 26 9.16 -9.57 10.65
CA ASP A 26 10.18 -8.67 10.11
C ASP A 26 9.62 -7.66 9.09
N ILE A 27 8.29 -7.58 8.99
CA ILE A 27 7.60 -6.66 8.09
C ILE A 27 6.69 -5.76 8.91
N GLU A 28 6.75 -4.46 8.63
CA GLU A 28 5.87 -3.47 9.26
C GLU A 28 5.04 -2.79 8.17
N VAL A 29 3.72 -2.83 8.29
CA VAL A 29 2.84 -2.10 7.38
C VAL A 29 2.71 -0.67 7.92
N VAL A 30 3.41 0.27 7.28
CA VAL A 30 3.49 1.66 7.75
C VAL A 30 2.32 2.51 7.28
N GLY A 31 1.56 2.02 6.30
CA GLY A 31 0.37 2.71 5.83
C GLY A 31 -0.38 1.88 4.83
N GLU A 32 -1.67 2.20 4.67
CA GLU A 32 -2.52 1.56 3.68
C GLU A 32 -3.59 2.53 3.22
N SER A 33 -4.05 2.38 2.00
CA SER A 33 -5.14 3.18 1.46
C SER A 33 -5.88 2.42 0.37
N GLY A 34 -7.11 2.86 0.09
CA GLY A 34 -7.93 2.34 -1.00
C GLY A 34 -7.98 3.29 -2.20
N SER A 35 -7.18 4.34 -2.19
CA SER A 35 -7.23 5.41 -3.18
C SER A 35 -5.83 5.70 -3.71
N ALA A 36 -5.69 5.74 -5.03
CA ALA A 36 -4.42 6.09 -5.67
C ALA A 36 -4.02 7.51 -5.33
N GLN A 37 -4.98 8.43 -5.25
CA GLN A 37 -4.73 9.82 -4.91
C GLN A 37 -4.13 9.94 -3.52
N GLU A 38 -4.69 9.23 -2.55
CA GLU A 38 -4.17 9.22 -1.18
C GLU A 38 -2.77 8.61 -1.13
N ALA A 39 -2.56 7.49 -1.82
CA ALA A 39 -1.27 6.82 -1.84
C ALA A 39 -0.18 7.71 -2.44
N THR A 40 -0.49 8.40 -3.54
CA THR A 40 0.45 9.31 -4.20
C THR A 40 0.93 10.40 -3.23
N ARG A 41 0.06 10.86 -2.35
CA ARG A 41 0.39 11.86 -1.35
C ARG A 41 1.15 11.26 -0.16
N ARG A 42 0.77 10.07 0.29
CA ARG A 42 1.30 9.49 1.52
C ARG A 42 2.61 8.73 1.35
N ILE A 43 2.80 8.07 0.21
CA ILE A 43 4.01 7.26 0.00
C ILE A 43 5.29 8.09 0.13
N PRO A 44 5.40 9.28 -0.50
CA PRO A 44 6.62 10.09 -0.33
C PRO A 44 6.86 10.51 1.12
N ALA A 45 5.79 10.75 1.90
CA ALA A 45 5.91 11.17 3.28
C ALA A 45 6.35 10.01 4.19
N LEU A 46 5.86 8.80 3.94
CA LEU A 46 6.15 7.62 4.76
C LEU A 46 7.45 6.92 4.35
N ARG A 47 7.85 7.04 3.11
CA ARG A 47 9.09 6.48 2.56
C ARG A 47 9.22 4.98 2.84
N PRO A 48 8.23 4.15 2.41
CA PRO A 48 8.31 2.72 2.62
C PRO A 48 9.40 2.09 1.78
N ASP A 49 9.89 0.93 2.22
CA ASP A 49 10.87 0.16 1.44
C ASP A 49 10.21 -0.52 0.25
N VAL A 50 8.96 -0.95 0.41
CA VAL A 50 8.19 -1.64 -0.62
C VAL A 50 6.76 -1.10 -0.62
N ALA A 51 6.20 -0.90 -1.80
CA ALA A 51 4.78 -0.57 -1.97
C ALA A 51 4.11 -1.69 -2.77
N ILE A 52 3.05 -2.27 -2.20
CA ILE A 52 2.24 -3.27 -2.88
C ILE A 52 1.02 -2.55 -3.43
N LEU A 53 0.92 -2.48 -4.75
CA LEU A 53 -0.06 -1.65 -5.44
C LEU A 53 -1.04 -2.49 -6.24
N ASP A 54 -2.35 -2.20 -6.10
CA ASP A 54 -3.37 -2.74 -6.99
C ASP A 54 -3.37 -1.92 -8.28
N ALA A 55 -3.30 -2.59 -9.43
CA ALA A 55 -3.28 -1.94 -10.74
C ALA A 55 -4.65 -1.41 -11.18
N ARG A 56 -5.72 -1.74 -10.47
CA ARG A 56 -7.10 -1.41 -10.86
C ARG A 56 -7.80 -0.60 -9.77
N LEU A 57 -7.46 0.67 -9.66
CA LEU A 57 -8.08 1.54 -8.66
C LEU A 57 -9.13 2.44 -9.30
N PRO A 58 -10.19 2.80 -8.56
CA PRO A 58 -11.27 3.64 -9.08
C PRO A 58 -10.83 5.04 -9.52
N ASP A 59 -9.84 5.62 -8.84
CA ASP A 59 -9.38 6.99 -9.09
C ASP A 59 -8.02 7.05 -9.78
N GLY A 60 -7.58 5.93 -10.34
CA GLY A 60 -6.31 5.84 -11.03
C GLY A 60 -5.78 4.42 -10.95
N SER A 61 -4.67 4.11 -11.60
CA SER A 61 -4.08 2.78 -11.53
C SER A 61 -2.86 2.77 -10.61
N GLY A 62 -2.55 1.60 -10.06
CA GLY A 62 -1.33 1.42 -9.29
C GLY A 62 -0.08 1.73 -10.10
N ILE A 63 -0.16 1.56 -11.43
CA ILE A 63 0.94 1.88 -12.34
C ILE A 63 1.19 3.39 -12.33
N ASP A 64 0.15 4.20 -12.33
CA ASP A 64 0.29 5.66 -12.30
C ASP A 64 0.90 6.11 -10.97
N VAL A 65 0.51 5.51 -9.86
CA VAL A 65 1.12 5.78 -8.56
C VAL A 65 2.61 5.43 -8.58
N CYS A 66 2.95 4.31 -9.20
CA CYS A 66 4.33 3.85 -9.26
C CYS A 66 5.22 4.80 -10.07
N ARG A 67 4.66 5.51 -11.06
CA ARG A 67 5.41 6.48 -11.87
C ARG A 67 5.69 7.79 -11.14
N ASP A 68 4.82 8.15 -10.24
CA ASP A 68 4.94 9.39 -9.47
C ASP A 68 5.91 9.21 -8.29
#